data_0b91cd752345ee204b2e8a5e1074567d
#
_entry.id   0b91cd752345ee204b2e8a5e1074567d
#
_cell.length_a   1.000
_cell.length_b   1.000
_cell.length_c   1.000
_cell.angle_alpha   90.00
_cell.angle_beta   90.00
_cell.angle_gamma   90.00
#
_symmetry.space_group_name_H-M   'P 1'
#
loop_
_entity.id
_entity.type
_entity.pdbx_description
1 polymer ?
#
loop_
_entity_poly.entity_id
_entity_poly.type
_entity_poly.pdbx_seq_one_letter_code
_entity_poly.pdbx_strand_id
1 'polypeptide(L)'
;MSEFDFDAPTDRSGTHSSRWEKYAGRDVIPLWVADTDFRAPPAVIDALRRRVEHGVFGYTSPPPELRTLIAERMERLYGWKVAPEWVVYLPGVVSALYLAANRLTQPGDHILTPAPVY
;
A
#
# COMPACT_ATOMS: atom_id res chain seq x y z
N MET A 1 24.65 10.52 12.97
CA MET A 1 23.33 10.64 12.32
C MET A 1 22.32 10.39 13.41
N SER A 2 21.40 11.34 13.68
CA SER A 2 20.31 11.09 14.63
C SER A 2 19.46 9.93 14.10
N GLU A 3 19.16 8.99 14.96
CA GLU A 3 18.24 7.89 14.63
C GLU A 3 16.87 8.49 14.24
N PHE A 4 16.25 7.98 13.17
CA PHE A 4 14.94 8.44 12.74
C PHE A 4 13.90 7.98 13.75
N ASP A 5 13.18 8.93 14.32
CA ASP A 5 12.11 8.64 15.28
C ASP A 5 10.83 8.21 14.53
N PHE A 6 10.54 6.91 14.58
CA PHE A 6 9.34 6.32 13.99
C PHE A 6 8.08 6.57 14.81
N ASP A 7 8.21 6.94 16.07
CA ASP A 7 7.09 7.14 17.00
C ASP A 7 6.67 8.62 17.11
N ALA A 8 7.43 9.53 16.50
CA ALA A 8 7.11 10.95 16.51
C ALA A 8 5.74 11.22 15.87
N PRO A 9 4.77 11.78 16.60
CA PRO A 9 3.45 12.06 16.07
C PRO A 9 3.54 13.14 14.97
N THR A 10 2.69 13.00 13.97
CA THR A 10 2.59 13.97 12.87
C THR A 10 1.19 14.55 12.85
N ASP A 11 1.07 15.87 13.01
CA ASP A 11 -0.20 16.56 12.82
C ASP A 11 -0.60 16.49 11.34
N ARG A 12 -1.78 15.94 11.09
CA ARG A 12 -2.37 15.81 9.76
C ARG A 12 -3.61 16.68 9.58
N SER A 13 -3.88 17.60 10.51
CA SER A 13 -4.97 18.55 10.39
C SER A 13 -4.76 19.45 9.15
N GLY A 14 -5.81 19.70 8.39
CA GLY A 14 -5.74 20.53 7.18
C GLY A 14 -4.93 19.96 6.02
N THR A 15 -4.58 18.69 6.06
CA THR A 15 -3.83 17.99 4.98
C THR A 15 -4.72 17.22 4.02
N HIS A 16 -6.03 17.41 4.07
CA HIS A 16 -7.03 16.63 3.34
C HIS A 16 -7.00 15.13 3.64
N SER A 17 -6.50 14.75 4.82
CA SER A 17 -6.57 13.38 5.29
C SER A 17 -8.02 12.99 5.56
N SER A 18 -8.59 12.07 4.81
CA SER A 18 -9.97 11.58 5.03
C SER A 18 -10.19 11.10 6.45
N ARG A 19 -9.16 10.52 7.09
CA ARG A 19 -9.22 10.06 8.47
C ARG A 19 -9.48 11.21 9.45
N TRP A 20 -8.78 12.33 9.29
CA TRP A 20 -8.85 13.48 10.18
C TRP A 20 -9.96 14.45 9.81
N GLU A 21 -10.19 14.71 8.52
CA GLU A 21 -11.21 15.65 8.04
C GLU A 21 -12.66 15.24 8.42
N LYS A 22 -12.93 13.93 8.51
CA LYS A 22 -14.25 13.42 8.88
C LYS A 22 -14.74 13.94 10.24
N TYR A 23 -13.81 14.18 11.15
CA TYR A 23 -14.11 14.63 12.51
C TYR A 23 -13.47 15.99 12.84
N ALA A 24 -13.16 16.79 11.82
CA ALA A 24 -12.58 18.11 12.00
C ALA A 24 -13.44 18.97 12.94
N GLY A 25 -12.81 19.66 13.88
CA GLY A 25 -13.48 20.48 14.89
C GLY A 25 -14.20 19.71 16.01
N ARG A 26 -14.02 18.39 16.08
CA ARG A 26 -14.59 17.55 17.16
C ARG A 26 -13.47 16.94 17.99
N ASP A 27 -13.69 16.80 19.29
CA ASP A 27 -12.79 16.10 20.20
C ASP A 27 -12.98 14.57 20.06
N VAL A 28 -12.48 14.03 18.94
CA VAL A 28 -12.60 12.61 18.60
C VAL A 28 -11.29 12.12 18.02
N ILE A 29 -10.73 11.03 18.59
CA ILE A 29 -9.59 10.34 18.02
C ILE A 29 -10.07 9.44 16.86
N PRO A 30 -9.69 9.71 15.61
CA PRO A 30 -10.18 8.94 14.47
C PRO A 30 -9.47 7.59 14.34
N LEU A 31 -10.18 6.48 14.51
CA LEU A 31 -9.67 5.12 14.39
C LEU A 31 -10.40 4.29 13.30
N TRP A 32 -11.16 4.95 12.43
CA TRP A 32 -12.10 4.29 11.54
C TRP A 32 -11.51 3.75 10.24
N VAL A 33 -10.38 4.28 9.77
CA VAL A 33 -9.72 3.86 8.54
C VAL A 33 -8.31 3.37 8.85
N ALA A 34 -7.88 2.31 8.17
CA ALA A 34 -6.56 1.73 8.30
C ALA A 34 -5.50 2.61 7.60
N ASP A 35 -5.25 3.76 8.18
CA ASP A 35 -4.26 4.74 7.76
C ASP A 35 -3.30 5.04 8.93
N THR A 36 -2.07 5.38 8.66
CA THR A 36 -1.07 5.66 9.68
C THR A 36 -0.74 7.14 9.77
N ASP A 37 -0.48 7.64 10.97
CA ASP A 37 -0.05 9.01 11.22
C ASP A 37 1.48 9.13 11.38
N PHE A 38 2.19 8.02 11.28
CA PHE A 38 3.66 8.00 11.33
C PHE A 38 4.27 8.39 9.99
N ARG A 39 5.38 9.09 10.05
CA ARG A 39 6.13 9.51 8.87
C ARG A 39 6.77 8.31 8.17
N ALA A 40 6.82 8.38 6.85
CA ALA A 40 7.57 7.39 6.07
C ALA A 40 9.09 7.48 6.37
N PRO A 41 9.81 6.33 6.36
CA PRO A 41 11.26 6.32 6.55
C PRO A 41 12.00 7.25 5.58
N PRO A 42 13.14 7.85 5.98
CA PRO A 42 13.91 8.75 5.11
C PRO A 42 14.25 8.15 3.75
N ALA A 43 14.60 6.88 3.70
CA ALA A 43 14.92 6.18 2.44
C ALA A 43 13.77 6.21 1.42
N VAL A 44 12.51 6.11 1.89
CA VAL A 44 11.31 6.22 1.04
C VAL A 44 11.16 7.64 0.52
N ILE A 45 11.27 8.63 1.42
CA ILE A 45 11.15 10.05 1.06
C ILE A 45 12.22 10.46 0.05
N ASP A 46 13.46 10.02 0.25
CA ASP A 46 14.57 10.34 -0.66
C ASP A 46 14.42 9.67 -2.02
N ALA A 47 13.88 8.46 -2.08
CA ALA A 47 13.55 7.80 -3.35
C ALA A 47 12.49 8.58 -4.13
N LEU A 48 11.44 9.05 -3.45
CA LEU A 48 10.40 9.88 -4.06
C LEU A 48 10.96 11.23 -4.53
N ARG A 49 11.79 11.89 -3.72
CA ARG A 49 12.44 13.16 -4.11
C ARG A 49 13.25 13.01 -5.39
N ARG A 50 14.12 12.01 -5.46
CA ARG A 50 14.90 11.74 -6.70
C ARG A 50 14.00 11.51 -7.91
N ARG A 51 12.86 10.85 -7.73
CA ARG A 51 11.92 10.63 -8.83
C ARG A 51 11.23 11.91 -9.27
N VAL A 52 10.87 12.79 -8.33
CA VAL A 52 10.29 14.11 -8.62
C VAL A 52 11.32 15.02 -9.31
N GLU A 53 12.57 15.05 -8.83
CA GLU A 53 13.66 15.82 -9.42
C GLU A 53 13.98 15.40 -10.85
N HIS A 54 13.80 14.13 -11.19
CA HIS A 54 13.92 13.67 -12.58
C HIS A 54 12.90 14.32 -13.53
N GLY A 55 11.71 14.69 -13.05
CA GLY A 55 10.72 15.54 -13.73
C GLY A 55 9.95 14.89 -14.90
N VAL A 56 10.28 13.66 -15.31
CA VAL A 56 9.59 12.98 -16.42
C VAL A 56 8.77 11.81 -15.88
N PHE A 57 7.44 11.88 -16.00
CA PHE A 57 6.47 10.91 -15.46
C PHE A 57 5.75 10.17 -16.60
N GLY A 58 6.52 9.59 -17.49
CA GLY A 58 5.98 8.78 -18.60
C GLY A 58 5.67 7.34 -18.18
N TYR A 59 5.44 6.48 -19.17
CA TYR A 59 5.27 5.05 -18.95
C TYR A 59 6.54 4.46 -18.34
N THR A 60 6.40 3.81 -17.20
CA THR A 60 7.53 3.25 -16.45
C THR A 60 7.26 1.78 -16.16
N SER A 61 8.24 0.94 -16.45
CA SER A 61 8.22 -0.47 -16.03
C SER A 61 8.78 -0.60 -14.62
N PRO A 62 8.24 -1.51 -13.80
CA PRO A 62 8.83 -1.83 -12.52
C PRO A 62 10.25 -2.38 -12.70
N PRO A 63 11.21 -2.01 -11.83
CA PRO A 63 12.54 -2.58 -11.90
C PRO A 63 12.50 -4.10 -11.69
N PRO A 64 13.30 -4.89 -12.44
CA PRO A 64 13.30 -6.36 -12.33
C PRO A 64 13.55 -6.86 -10.90
N GLU A 65 14.39 -6.17 -10.16
CA GLU A 65 14.75 -6.49 -8.78
C GLU A 65 13.55 -6.47 -7.83
N LEU A 66 12.53 -5.68 -8.14
CA LEU A 66 11.33 -5.59 -7.30
C LEU A 66 10.56 -6.91 -7.25
N ARG A 67 10.46 -7.62 -8.39
CA ARG A 67 9.80 -8.94 -8.42
C ARG A 67 10.55 -9.97 -7.59
N THR A 68 11.87 -9.99 -7.72
CA THR A 68 12.75 -10.88 -6.94
C THR A 68 12.59 -10.59 -5.44
N LEU A 69 12.66 -9.33 -5.05
CA LEU A 69 12.50 -8.90 -3.67
C LEU A 69 11.12 -9.31 -3.08
N ILE A 70 10.06 -9.21 -3.87
CA ILE A 70 8.73 -9.66 -3.47
C ILE A 70 8.71 -11.17 -3.25
N ALA A 71 9.25 -11.96 -4.18
CA ALA A 71 9.31 -13.40 -4.08
C ALA A 71 10.11 -13.86 -2.84
N GLU A 72 11.29 -13.30 -2.62
CA GLU A 72 12.12 -13.55 -1.44
C GLU A 72 11.41 -13.17 -0.13
N ARG A 73 10.67 -12.05 -0.14
CA ARG A 73 9.88 -11.63 1.01
C ARG A 73 8.75 -12.62 1.33
N MET A 74 8.05 -13.13 0.32
CA MET A 74 6.99 -14.13 0.50
C MET A 74 7.57 -15.43 1.10
N GLU A 75 8.68 -15.89 0.59
CA GLU A 75 9.35 -17.08 1.15
C GLU A 75 9.81 -16.84 2.59
N ARG A 76 10.49 -15.74 2.85
CA ARG A 76 11.05 -15.42 4.19
C ARG A 76 9.98 -15.25 5.26
N LEU A 77 8.86 -14.57 4.97
CA LEU A 77 7.85 -14.23 5.98
C LEU A 77 6.77 -15.31 6.12
N TYR A 78 6.47 -16.01 5.04
CA TYR A 78 5.31 -16.90 4.98
C TYR A 78 5.65 -18.32 4.54
N GLY A 79 6.93 -18.62 4.24
CA GLY A 79 7.33 -19.91 3.67
C GLY A 79 6.72 -20.18 2.29
N TRP A 80 6.20 -19.14 1.63
CA TRP A 80 5.52 -19.28 0.36
C TRP A 80 6.47 -18.98 -0.80
N LYS A 81 6.84 -20.03 -1.53
CA LYS A 81 7.69 -19.95 -2.72
C LYS A 81 6.85 -19.54 -3.92
N VAL A 82 7.09 -18.34 -4.42
CA VAL A 82 6.49 -17.81 -5.65
C VAL A 82 7.57 -17.51 -6.68
N ALA A 83 7.29 -17.75 -7.94
CA ALA A 83 8.20 -17.36 -9.01
C ALA A 83 8.07 -15.84 -9.26
N PRO A 84 9.18 -15.10 -9.47
CA PRO A 84 9.12 -13.65 -9.72
C PRO A 84 8.21 -13.26 -10.88
N GLU A 85 8.10 -14.08 -11.92
CA GLU A 85 7.25 -13.87 -13.08
C GLU A 85 5.74 -13.99 -12.77
N TRP A 86 5.36 -14.57 -11.62
CA TRP A 86 3.95 -14.62 -11.17
C TRP A 86 3.48 -13.32 -10.53
N VAL A 87 4.41 -12.40 -10.27
CA VAL A 87 4.07 -11.10 -9.67
C VAL A 87 3.42 -10.19 -10.71
N VAL A 88 2.17 -9.83 -10.46
CA VAL A 88 1.39 -8.89 -11.29
C VAL A 88 1.12 -7.62 -10.50
N TYR A 89 1.43 -6.47 -11.08
CA TYR A 89 1.19 -5.18 -10.44
C TYR A 89 -0.19 -4.64 -10.82
N LEU A 90 -0.96 -4.26 -9.82
CA LEU A 90 -2.30 -3.68 -9.99
C LEU A 90 -2.44 -2.40 -9.15
N PRO A 91 -3.29 -1.45 -9.57
CA PRO A 91 -3.40 -0.14 -8.93
C PRO A 91 -4.17 -0.16 -7.60
N GLY A 92 -4.27 -1.30 -6.95
CA GLY A 92 -4.89 -1.43 -5.63
C GLY A 92 -5.57 -2.77 -5.42
N VAL A 93 -5.77 -3.13 -4.15
CA VAL A 93 -6.33 -4.42 -3.74
C VAL A 93 -7.77 -4.60 -4.22
N VAL A 94 -8.62 -3.57 -4.14
CA VAL A 94 -10.02 -3.65 -4.59
C VAL A 94 -10.10 -3.96 -6.08
N SER A 95 -9.28 -3.28 -6.89
CA SER A 95 -9.17 -3.58 -8.33
C SER A 95 -8.70 -5.00 -8.59
N ALA A 96 -7.74 -5.49 -7.79
CA ALA A 96 -7.25 -6.87 -7.87
C ALA A 96 -8.35 -7.89 -7.57
N LEU A 97 -9.11 -7.71 -6.50
CA LEU A 97 -10.21 -8.58 -6.12
C LEU A 97 -11.31 -8.61 -7.19
N TYR A 98 -11.66 -7.44 -7.72
CA TYR A 98 -12.64 -7.33 -8.78
C TYR A 98 -12.22 -8.06 -10.06
N LEU A 99 -10.97 -7.86 -10.48
CA LEU A 99 -10.41 -8.54 -11.65
C LEU A 99 -10.32 -10.06 -11.45
N ALA A 100 -9.89 -10.50 -10.27
CA ALA A 100 -9.83 -11.92 -9.93
C ALA A 100 -11.22 -12.56 -9.97
N ALA A 101 -12.21 -11.95 -9.32
CA ALA A 101 -13.58 -12.42 -9.38
C ALA A 101 -14.08 -12.54 -10.82
N ASN A 102 -13.91 -11.51 -11.64
CA ASN A 102 -14.40 -11.53 -13.03
C ASN A 102 -13.67 -12.50 -13.96
N ARG A 103 -12.42 -12.87 -13.65
CA ARG A 103 -11.60 -13.70 -14.53
C ARG A 103 -11.53 -15.16 -14.13
N LEU A 104 -11.72 -15.44 -12.85
CA LEU A 104 -11.58 -16.79 -12.31
C LEU A 104 -12.92 -17.48 -12.05
N THR A 105 -14.04 -16.75 -12.14
CA THR A 105 -15.37 -17.31 -11.92
C THR A 105 -16.28 -17.15 -13.16
N GLN A 106 -17.34 -17.95 -13.19
CA GLN A 106 -18.41 -17.90 -14.18
C GLN A 106 -19.72 -17.42 -13.52
N PRO A 107 -20.71 -16.92 -14.30
CA PRO A 107 -22.03 -16.62 -13.75
C PRO A 107 -22.63 -17.84 -13.04
N GLY A 108 -22.98 -17.66 -11.78
CA GLY A 108 -23.51 -18.72 -10.91
C GLY A 108 -22.48 -19.32 -9.94
N ASP A 109 -21.20 -19.03 -10.08
CA ASP A 109 -20.19 -19.42 -9.11
C ASP A 109 -20.32 -18.62 -7.80
N HIS A 110 -19.80 -19.20 -6.73
CA HIS A 110 -19.81 -18.59 -5.41
C HIS A 110 -18.39 -18.17 -4.99
N ILE A 111 -18.30 -17.01 -4.32
CA ILE A 111 -17.06 -16.53 -3.74
C ILE A 111 -17.18 -16.60 -2.22
N LEU A 112 -16.28 -17.35 -1.58
CA LEU A 112 -16.21 -17.41 -0.13
C LEU A 112 -15.36 -16.24 0.40
N THR A 113 -15.90 -15.51 1.36
CA THR A 113 -15.16 -14.46 2.08
C THR A 113 -15.30 -14.64 3.59
N PRO A 114 -14.22 -14.50 4.37
CA PRO A 114 -14.35 -14.47 5.83
C PRO A 114 -15.07 -13.18 6.27
N ALA A 115 -15.86 -13.28 7.34
CA ALA A 115 -16.50 -12.12 7.94
C ALA A 115 -16.20 -12.09 9.46
N PRO A 116 -16.02 -10.92 10.07
CA PRO A 116 -16.02 -9.58 9.46
C PRO A 116 -14.75 -9.29 8.67
N VAL A 117 -14.87 -8.55 7.59
CA VAL A 117 -13.76 -8.10 6.73
C VAL A 117 -13.98 -6.65 6.30
N TYR A 118 -12.88 -5.97 6.01
CA TYR A 118 -12.90 -4.60 5.50
C TYR A 118 -13.49 -4.55 4.09
#